data_6d4da51a539c9a4285c28b9cd57e5804
#
_entry.id   6d4da51a539c9a4285c28b9cd57e5804
#
_cell.length_a   1.000
_cell.length_b   1.000
_cell.length_c   1.000
_cell.angle_alpha   90.00
_cell.angle_beta   90.00
_cell.angle_gamma   90.00
#
_symmetry.space_group_name_H-M   'P 1'
#
loop_
_entity.id
_entity.type
_entity.pdbx_description
1 polymer ?
#
loop_
_entity_poly.entity_id
_entity_poly.type
_entity_poly.pdbx_seq_one_letter_code
_entity_poly.pdbx_strand_id
1 'polypeptide(L)'
;MNTEQIVEAINWVTRDTPIMFDVTVTTPPKDLIRQRAQDNFNRGKPNSLDKDYYLSNECKSVIVWNVFSDVAYDYYYKNNFLPQIITYLNLRYEYNFGYDGYNLNRKQFALRSGAATLAKPSLAFHKKFGMNYKIDLIFTNAEFEDAVVVEGQPRYENCEGCDAPCESKCPMGCKMDFDLVDWEKCANFVDVPEAFKNLDTICRTCQEECPYSEDLRKNVLAMNPKYGGRVHG
;
A
#
# COMPACT_ATOMS: atom_id res chain seq x y z
N MET A 1 -7.09 3.38 21.70
CA MET A 1 -6.71 4.38 20.67
C MET A 1 -7.73 4.41 19.55
N ASN A 2 -7.73 5.49 18.75
CA ASN A 2 -8.53 5.57 17.52
C ASN A 2 -7.68 6.06 16.33
N THR A 3 -8.21 5.90 15.14
CA THR A 3 -7.52 6.28 13.89
C THR A 3 -7.22 7.78 13.80
N GLU A 4 -8.06 8.64 14.40
CA GLU A 4 -7.88 10.10 14.40
C GLU A 4 -6.56 10.52 15.06
N GLN A 5 -6.18 9.90 16.17
CA GLN A 5 -4.91 10.15 16.85
C GLN A 5 -3.69 9.83 15.95
N ILE A 6 -3.80 8.80 15.09
CA ILE A 6 -2.75 8.47 14.12
C ILE A 6 -2.72 9.50 13.00
N VAL A 7 -3.88 9.92 12.50
CA VAL A 7 -3.99 10.98 11.47
C VAL A 7 -3.37 12.29 11.97
N GLU A 8 -3.63 12.68 13.21
CA GLU A 8 -3.00 13.86 13.84
C GLU A 8 -1.48 13.74 13.89
N ALA A 9 -0.95 12.57 14.29
CA ALA A 9 0.48 12.32 14.34
C ALA A 9 1.14 12.41 12.95
N ILE A 10 0.50 11.82 11.93
CA ILE A 10 0.98 11.90 10.56
C ILE A 10 0.95 13.34 10.05
N ASN A 11 -0.15 14.05 10.25
CA ASN A 11 -0.27 15.47 9.87
C ASN A 11 0.79 16.33 10.54
N TRP A 12 1.10 16.08 11.82
CA TRP A 12 2.16 16.80 12.52
C TRP A 12 3.53 16.58 11.88
N VAL A 13 3.88 15.33 11.58
CA VAL A 13 5.18 14.98 11.00
C VAL A 13 5.30 15.48 9.55
N THR A 14 4.20 15.47 8.80
CA THR A 14 4.19 15.80 7.37
C THR A 14 3.71 17.22 7.06
N ARG A 15 3.50 18.07 8.06
CA ARG A 15 2.86 19.40 7.95
C ARG A 15 3.46 20.32 6.90
N ASP A 16 4.75 20.20 6.65
CA ASP A 16 5.46 21.04 5.68
C ASP A 16 5.58 20.40 4.29
N THR A 17 4.93 19.27 4.10
CA THR A 17 5.00 18.46 2.87
C THR A 17 3.60 18.21 2.32
N PRO A 18 3.38 18.38 1.02
CA PRO A 18 2.08 18.19 0.40
C PRO A 18 1.77 16.68 0.22
N ILE A 19 1.73 15.90 1.28
CA ILE A 19 1.37 14.48 1.22
C ILE A 19 -0.14 14.33 1.37
N MET A 20 -0.75 13.58 0.45
CA MET A 20 -2.12 13.14 0.58
C MET A 20 -2.14 11.68 1.01
N PHE A 21 -2.87 11.39 2.06
CA PHE A 21 -2.91 10.05 2.64
C PHE A 21 -4.29 9.69 3.17
N ASP A 22 -4.46 8.41 3.46
CA ASP A 22 -5.59 7.84 4.18
C ASP A 22 -5.07 6.81 5.18
N VAL A 23 -5.76 6.67 6.30
CA VAL A 23 -5.38 5.75 7.36
C VAL A 23 -6.57 4.87 7.69
N THR A 24 -6.33 3.57 7.77
CA THR A 24 -7.27 2.60 8.32
C THR A 24 -6.55 1.70 9.30
N VAL A 25 -7.28 1.06 10.17
CA VAL A 25 -6.71 0.15 11.16
C VAL A 25 -7.41 -1.20 11.07
N THR A 26 -6.63 -2.28 11.19
CA THR A 26 -7.14 -3.65 11.22
C THR A 26 -6.44 -4.46 12.31
N THR A 27 -6.95 -5.65 12.59
CA THR A 27 -6.27 -6.61 13.45
C THR A 27 -5.27 -7.45 12.66
N PRO A 28 -4.16 -7.91 13.29
CA PRO A 28 -3.14 -8.69 12.60
C PRO A 28 -3.69 -10.06 12.16
N PRO A 29 -3.65 -10.38 10.85
CA PRO A 29 -4.03 -11.69 10.33
C PRO A 29 -2.89 -12.69 10.58
N LYS A 30 -2.89 -13.31 11.75
CA LYS A 30 -1.78 -14.17 12.23
C LYS A 30 -1.40 -15.28 11.26
N ASP A 31 -2.35 -15.84 10.54
CA ASP A 31 -2.10 -16.94 9.60
C ASP A 31 -1.37 -16.44 8.34
N LEU A 32 -1.76 -15.29 7.79
CA LEU A 32 -1.05 -14.67 6.65
C LEU A 32 0.38 -14.29 7.01
N ILE A 33 0.61 -13.82 8.23
CA ILE A 33 1.94 -13.50 8.73
C ILE A 33 2.80 -14.77 8.82
N ARG A 34 2.25 -15.86 9.38
CA ARG A 34 2.96 -17.14 9.53
C ARG A 34 3.33 -17.73 8.18
N GLN A 35 2.37 -17.80 7.26
CA GLN A 35 2.61 -18.35 5.92
C GLN A 35 3.71 -17.58 5.19
N ARG A 36 3.64 -16.25 5.19
CA ARG A 36 4.66 -15.43 4.52
C ARG A 36 6.04 -15.54 5.17
N ALA A 37 6.08 -15.64 6.48
CA ALA A 37 7.34 -15.87 7.20
C ALA A 37 7.98 -17.19 6.81
N GLN A 38 7.18 -18.26 6.67
CA GLN A 38 7.65 -19.56 6.23
C GLN A 38 8.12 -19.54 4.77
N ASP A 39 7.40 -18.86 3.88
CA ASP A 39 7.79 -18.69 2.47
C ASP A 39 9.12 -17.94 2.33
N ASN A 40 9.32 -16.88 3.13
CA ASN A 40 10.58 -16.14 3.14
C ASN A 40 11.74 -16.98 3.68
N PHE A 41 11.50 -17.76 4.72
CA PHE A 41 12.50 -18.71 5.25
C PHE A 41 12.89 -19.74 4.18
N ASN A 42 11.92 -20.35 3.51
CA ASN A 42 12.14 -21.32 2.45
C ASN A 42 12.90 -20.75 1.24
N ARG A 43 12.81 -19.43 1.03
CA ARG A 43 13.56 -18.71 -0.03
C ARG A 43 14.93 -18.20 0.43
N GLY A 44 15.38 -18.57 1.62
CA GLY A 44 16.67 -18.15 2.18
C GLY A 44 16.76 -16.64 2.50
N LYS A 45 15.63 -15.93 2.57
CA LYS A 45 15.60 -14.54 2.99
C LYS A 45 15.55 -14.45 4.51
N PRO A 46 16.51 -13.77 5.15
CA PRO A 46 16.49 -13.61 6.60
C PRO A 46 15.21 -12.88 7.01
N ASN A 47 14.58 -13.41 8.06
CA ASN A 47 13.43 -12.73 8.66
C ASN A 47 13.90 -11.46 9.34
N SER A 48 13.21 -10.34 9.11
CA SER A 48 13.41 -9.14 9.88
C SER A 48 13.04 -9.37 11.35
N LEU A 49 13.62 -8.60 12.25
CA LEU A 49 13.34 -8.63 13.70
C LEU A 49 11.83 -8.46 14.02
N ASP A 50 11.11 -7.83 13.12
CA ASP A 50 9.67 -7.56 13.25
C ASP A 50 8.80 -8.82 13.20
N LYS A 51 9.29 -9.91 12.62
CA LYS A 51 8.57 -11.19 12.57
C LYS A 51 8.20 -11.70 13.98
N ASP A 52 9.14 -11.64 14.90
CA ASP A 52 8.95 -12.16 16.24
C ASP A 52 7.97 -11.28 17.04
N TYR A 53 7.97 -9.97 16.77
CA TYR A 53 7.00 -9.04 17.33
C TYR A 53 5.56 -9.34 16.86
N TYR A 54 5.37 -9.65 15.57
CA TYR A 54 4.04 -9.97 15.02
C TYR A 54 3.54 -11.36 15.38
N LEU A 55 4.44 -12.28 15.47
CA LEU A 55 4.13 -13.63 15.93
C LEU A 55 3.95 -13.68 17.44
N SER A 56 4.48 -12.70 18.18
CA SER A 56 4.16 -12.49 19.58
C SER A 56 2.69 -12.09 19.71
N ASN A 57 2.05 -12.52 20.80
CA ASN A 57 0.67 -12.11 21.11
C ASN A 57 0.52 -10.62 21.46
N GLU A 58 1.60 -9.85 21.35
CA GLU A 58 1.66 -8.44 21.74
C GLU A 58 1.11 -7.51 20.66
N CYS A 59 1.30 -7.83 19.37
CA CYS A 59 0.71 -7.02 18.31
C CYS A 59 -0.81 -7.18 18.28
N LYS A 60 -1.53 -6.11 18.57
CA LYS A 60 -2.99 -6.08 18.62
C LYS A 60 -3.62 -5.41 17.42
N SER A 61 -2.94 -4.43 16.85
CA SER A 61 -3.46 -3.67 15.70
C SER A 61 -2.38 -3.40 14.67
N VAL A 62 -2.85 -3.28 13.41
CA VAL A 62 -2.04 -2.88 12.26
C VAL A 62 -2.67 -1.64 11.64
N ILE A 63 -1.92 -0.56 11.65
CA ILE A 63 -2.27 0.70 11.00
C ILE A 63 -1.84 0.59 9.54
N VAL A 64 -2.76 0.76 8.62
CA VAL A 64 -2.54 0.75 7.18
C VAL A 64 -2.49 2.19 6.71
N TRP A 65 -1.32 2.67 6.40
CA TRP A 65 -1.09 4.02 5.91
C TRP A 65 -0.97 4.02 4.40
N ASN A 66 -1.96 4.59 3.74
CA ASN A 66 -2.06 4.68 2.29
C ASN A 66 -1.65 6.08 1.84
N VAL A 67 -0.61 6.20 1.03
CA VAL A 67 -0.08 7.48 0.55
C VAL A 67 -0.25 7.58 -0.95
N PHE A 68 -0.89 8.64 -1.43
CA PHE A 68 -0.97 8.92 -2.86
C PHE A 68 0.44 9.06 -3.47
N SER A 69 0.72 8.37 -4.57
CA SER A 69 2.09 8.15 -5.04
C SER A 69 2.43 8.69 -6.43
N ASP A 70 1.57 9.49 -7.05
CA ASP A 70 1.83 9.97 -8.42
C ASP A 70 3.05 10.92 -8.50
N VAL A 71 3.25 11.72 -7.46
CA VAL A 71 4.40 12.63 -7.30
C VAL A 71 5.09 12.45 -5.95
N ALA A 72 4.39 11.89 -4.97
CA ALA A 72 4.86 11.76 -3.61
C ALA A 72 5.97 10.71 -3.44
N TYR A 73 6.21 9.87 -4.46
CA TYR A 73 7.29 8.88 -4.41
C TYR A 73 8.62 9.53 -4.07
N ASP A 74 8.96 10.62 -4.76
CA ASP A 74 10.19 11.37 -4.50
C ASP A 74 10.24 12.02 -3.12
N TYR A 75 9.11 12.60 -2.67
CA TYR A 75 9.03 13.24 -1.36
C TYR A 75 9.04 12.22 -0.22
N TYR A 76 8.31 11.12 -0.40
CA TYR A 76 8.18 10.07 0.59
C TYR A 76 9.53 9.41 0.90
N TYR A 77 10.28 9.01 -0.13
CA TYR A 77 11.58 8.37 0.05
C TYR A 77 12.67 9.34 0.48
N LYS A 78 12.66 10.59 0.00
CA LYS A 78 13.65 11.60 0.39
C LYS A 78 13.52 12.04 1.84
N ASN A 79 12.31 12.05 2.40
CA ASN A 79 12.07 12.58 3.74
C ASN A 79 11.93 11.51 4.82
N ASN A 80 11.86 10.23 4.44
CA ASN A 80 11.84 9.09 5.38
C ASN A 80 10.80 9.28 6.52
N PHE A 81 9.56 9.59 6.15
CA PHE A 81 8.51 9.96 7.11
C PHE A 81 8.11 8.81 8.04
N LEU A 82 8.13 7.56 7.56
CA LEU A 82 7.66 6.44 8.36
C LEU A 82 8.43 6.28 9.68
N PRO A 83 9.77 6.28 9.71
CA PRO A 83 10.52 6.28 10.97
C PRO A 83 10.24 7.51 11.85
N GLN A 84 10.02 8.69 11.27
CA GLN A 84 9.69 9.90 12.03
C GLN A 84 8.32 9.79 12.70
N ILE A 85 7.31 9.27 11.97
CA ILE A 85 5.97 9.01 12.50
C ILE A 85 6.05 8.02 13.66
N ILE A 86 6.77 6.91 13.49
CA ILE A 86 6.94 5.89 14.53
C ILE A 86 7.63 6.47 15.75
N THR A 87 8.70 7.24 15.55
CA THR A 87 9.38 7.92 16.66
C THR A 87 8.43 8.86 17.40
N TYR A 88 7.66 9.67 16.68
CA TYR A 88 6.67 10.56 17.28
C TYR A 88 5.61 9.80 18.09
N LEU A 89 5.06 8.71 17.52
CA LEU A 89 4.06 7.88 18.18
C LEU A 89 4.61 7.24 19.47
N ASN A 90 5.83 6.68 19.41
CA ASN A 90 6.49 6.07 20.56
C ASN A 90 6.82 7.09 21.69
N LEU A 91 7.06 8.36 21.34
CA LEU A 91 7.28 9.41 22.31
C LEU A 91 5.99 9.98 22.91
N ARG A 92 4.88 9.90 22.15
CA ARG A 92 3.61 10.52 22.51
C ARG A 92 2.70 9.60 23.30
N TYR A 93 2.75 8.30 23.04
CA TYR A 93 1.85 7.32 23.61
C TYR A 93 2.62 6.20 24.34
N GLU A 94 1.99 5.60 25.33
CA GLU A 94 2.58 4.48 26.12
C GLU A 94 2.44 3.12 25.42
N TYR A 95 2.52 3.11 24.08
CA TYR A 95 2.44 1.91 23.27
C TYR A 95 3.70 1.77 22.42
N ASN A 96 3.96 0.55 21.98
CA ASN A 96 5.04 0.27 21.06
C ASN A 96 4.56 0.33 19.61
N PHE A 97 5.20 1.11 18.78
CA PHE A 97 4.96 1.21 17.35
C PHE A 97 6.22 0.78 16.59
N GLY A 98 6.03 -0.04 15.58
CA GLY A 98 7.09 -0.50 14.69
C GLY A 98 6.61 -0.59 13.25
N TYR A 99 7.51 -0.84 12.30
CA TYR A 99 7.15 -1.00 10.90
C TYR A 99 7.75 -2.26 10.31
N ASP A 100 7.13 -2.75 9.23
CA ASP A 100 7.60 -3.91 8.49
C ASP A 100 8.62 -3.51 7.41
N GLY A 101 9.78 -4.14 7.44
CA GLY A 101 10.83 -3.98 6.46
C GLY A 101 10.59 -4.67 5.11
N TYR A 102 9.37 -4.65 4.54
CA TYR A 102 9.01 -5.18 3.21
C TYR A 102 8.66 -6.68 3.11
N ASN A 103 8.46 -7.37 4.20
CA ASN A 103 8.23 -8.82 4.18
C ASN A 103 6.77 -9.26 4.13
N LEU A 104 5.82 -8.34 4.38
CA LEU A 104 4.39 -8.65 4.41
C LEU A 104 3.67 -8.26 3.12
N ASN A 105 2.60 -8.96 2.81
CA ASN A 105 1.74 -8.65 1.68
C ASN A 105 0.83 -7.46 2.01
N ARG A 106 1.33 -6.24 1.81
CA ARG A 106 0.66 -4.98 2.13
C ARG A 106 -0.72 -4.86 1.50
N LYS A 107 -0.90 -5.40 0.29
CA LYS A 107 -2.19 -5.46 -0.40
C LYS A 107 -3.25 -6.13 0.47
N GLN A 108 -2.93 -7.27 1.09
CA GLN A 108 -3.88 -8.00 1.93
C GLN A 108 -4.30 -7.19 3.16
N PHE A 109 -3.41 -6.40 3.74
CA PHE A 109 -3.77 -5.51 4.85
C PHE A 109 -4.68 -4.36 4.40
N ALA A 110 -4.45 -3.79 3.23
CA ALA A 110 -5.33 -2.75 2.68
C ALA A 110 -6.74 -3.30 2.38
N LEU A 111 -6.86 -4.52 1.87
CA LEU A 111 -8.14 -5.18 1.66
C LEU A 111 -8.83 -5.46 3.01
N ARG A 112 -8.10 -6.06 3.95
CA ARG A 112 -8.64 -6.44 5.26
C ARG A 112 -9.08 -5.24 6.11
N SER A 113 -8.38 -4.12 6.01
CA SER A 113 -8.75 -2.88 6.72
C SER A 113 -9.91 -2.11 6.08
N GLY A 114 -10.44 -2.58 4.94
CA GLY A 114 -11.48 -1.88 4.18
C GLY A 114 -10.98 -0.63 3.46
N ALA A 115 -9.67 -0.37 3.43
CA ALA A 115 -9.10 0.75 2.69
C ALA A 115 -9.24 0.56 1.17
N ALA A 116 -9.21 -0.67 0.71
CA ALA A 116 -9.18 -1.01 -0.71
C ALA A 116 -10.03 -2.23 -1.04
N THR A 117 -10.31 -2.40 -2.31
CA THR A 117 -10.88 -3.59 -2.93
C THR A 117 -9.91 -4.15 -3.97
N LEU A 118 -10.07 -5.39 -4.37
CA LEU A 118 -9.20 -6.04 -5.34
C LEU A 118 -9.65 -5.68 -6.76
N ALA A 119 -8.76 -5.05 -7.53
CA ALA A 119 -8.99 -4.80 -8.95
C ALA A 119 -8.50 -5.97 -9.82
N LYS A 120 -9.01 -6.04 -11.05
CA LYS A 120 -8.75 -7.11 -12.01
C LYS A 120 -7.24 -7.39 -12.24
N PRO A 121 -6.33 -6.40 -12.31
CA PRO A 121 -4.90 -6.66 -12.42
C PRO A 121 -4.23 -7.13 -11.11
N SER A 122 -5.01 -7.65 -10.15
CA SER A 122 -4.54 -8.06 -8.82
C SER A 122 -3.87 -6.94 -8.01
N LEU A 123 -4.27 -5.70 -8.26
CA LEU A 123 -3.85 -4.54 -7.48
C LEU A 123 -4.95 -4.14 -6.49
N ALA A 124 -4.55 -3.60 -5.36
CA ALA A 124 -5.48 -3.01 -4.42
C ALA A 124 -5.97 -1.67 -4.97
N PHE A 125 -7.29 -1.50 -5.07
CA PHE A 125 -7.96 -0.29 -5.56
C PHE A 125 -8.51 0.49 -4.37
N HIS A 126 -7.89 1.63 -4.08
CA HIS A 126 -8.30 2.51 -2.99
C HIS A 126 -9.40 3.47 -3.44
N LYS A 127 -10.45 3.65 -2.61
CA LYS A 127 -11.61 4.48 -2.96
C LYS A 127 -11.30 5.95 -3.28
N LYS A 128 -10.19 6.51 -2.74
CA LYS A 128 -9.77 7.91 -2.98
C LYS A 128 -8.67 8.03 -4.04
N PHE A 129 -7.78 7.02 -4.15
CA PHE A 129 -6.53 7.11 -4.91
C PHE A 129 -6.48 6.17 -6.11
N GLY A 130 -7.51 5.36 -6.32
CA GLY A 130 -7.47 4.31 -7.33
C GLY A 130 -6.34 3.32 -7.05
N MET A 131 -5.52 3.03 -8.03
CA MET A 131 -4.32 2.20 -7.88
C MET A 131 -3.03 3.02 -7.72
N ASN A 132 -3.14 4.36 -7.64
CA ASN A 132 -1.99 5.28 -7.57
C ASN A 132 -1.63 5.64 -6.13
N TYR A 133 -1.22 4.65 -5.33
CA TYR A 133 -0.81 4.86 -3.95
C TYR A 133 0.19 3.81 -3.46
N LYS A 134 0.86 4.13 -2.37
CA LYS A 134 1.72 3.24 -1.61
C LYS A 134 1.06 2.85 -0.32
N ILE A 135 1.33 1.64 0.13
CA ILE A 135 0.81 1.09 1.38
C ILE A 135 1.99 0.86 2.31
N ASP A 136 1.95 1.47 3.48
CA ASP A 136 2.85 1.16 4.57
C ASP A 136 2.08 0.64 5.78
N LEU A 137 2.75 -0.18 6.57
CA LEU A 137 2.17 -0.84 7.72
C LEU A 137 2.91 -0.40 8.98
N ILE A 138 2.16 0.08 9.97
CA ILE A 138 2.67 0.34 11.31
C ILE A 138 1.97 -0.62 12.26
N PHE A 139 2.72 -1.29 13.08
CA PHE A 139 2.26 -2.33 13.98
C PHE A 139 2.36 -1.83 15.42
N THR A 140 1.39 -2.23 16.25
CA THR A 140 1.35 -1.75 17.63
C THR A 140 0.68 -2.74 18.57
N ASN A 141 1.04 -2.68 19.84
CA ASN A 141 0.32 -3.35 20.93
C ASN A 141 -0.89 -2.56 21.44
N ALA A 142 -1.17 -1.38 20.88
CA ALA A 142 -2.40 -0.64 21.15
C ALA A 142 -3.61 -1.34 20.53
N GLU A 143 -4.73 -1.34 21.25
CA GLU A 143 -6.05 -1.71 20.73
C GLU A 143 -6.73 -0.47 20.17
N PHE A 144 -7.36 -0.62 19.00
CA PHE A 144 -8.10 0.44 18.33
C PHE A 144 -9.60 0.11 18.35
N GLU A 145 -10.40 1.05 18.82
CA GLU A 145 -11.86 0.92 18.92
C GLU A 145 -12.54 0.91 17.56
N ASP A 146 -11.90 1.54 16.58
CA ASP A 146 -12.37 1.70 15.19
C ASP A 146 -11.62 0.78 14.20
N ALA A 147 -10.95 -0.25 14.69
CA ALA A 147 -10.32 -1.25 13.83
C ALA A 147 -11.37 -2.03 13.02
N VAL A 148 -11.13 -2.12 11.71
CA VAL A 148 -12.00 -2.81 10.76
C VAL A 148 -11.39 -4.12 10.33
N VAL A 149 -12.21 -5.16 10.23
CA VAL A 149 -11.84 -6.45 9.65
C VAL A 149 -12.84 -6.81 8.56
N VAL A 150 -12.39 -6.74 7.32
CA VAL A 150 -13.13 -7.23 6.16
C VAL A 150 -12.67 -8.65 5.86
N GLU A 151 -13.61 -9.58 5.86
CA GLU A 151 -13.35 -10.97 5.52
C GLU A 151 -13.30 -11.17 4.00
N GLY A 152 -12.43 -12.05 3.55
CA GLY A 152 -12.24 -12.36 2.15
C GLY A 152 -11.46 -11.27 1.38
N GLN A 153 -11.68 -11.24 0.07
CA GLN A 153 -11.05 -10.29 -0.85
C GLN A 153 -12.14 -9.59 -1.67
N PRO A 154 -12.73 -8.50 -1.16
CA PRO A 154 -13.78 -7.79 -1.88
C PRO A 154 -13.25 -7.28 -3.22
N ARG A 155 -13.94 -7.63 -4.29
CA ARG A 155 -13.60 -7.21 -5.65
C ARG A 155 -14.11 -5.79 -5.91
N TYR A 156 -13.37 -5.04 -6.70
CA TYR A 156 -13.81 -3.72 -7.13
C TYR A 156 -14.97 -3.86 -8.14
N GLU A 157 -16.13 -3.37 -7.77
CA GLU A 157 -17.39 -3.58 -8.48
C GLU A 157 -17.35 -3.12 -9.95
N ASN A 158 -16.70 -1.99 -10.24
CA ASN A 158 -16.61 -1.47 -11.59
C ASN A 158 -15.68 -2.29 -12.51
N CYS A 159 -14.98 -3.29 -12.02
CA CYS A 159 -14.26 -4.25 -12.85
C CYS A 159 -15.21 -5.26 -13.53
N GLU A 160 -16.43 -5.44 -12.97
CA GLU A 160 -17.47 -6.23 -13.59
C GLU A 160 -18.09 -5.43 -14.73
N GLY A 161 -18.06 -5.97 -15.95
CA GLY A 161 -18.56 -5.27 -17.14
C GLY A 161 -17.60 -4.21 -17.73
N CYS A 162 -16.42 -4.04 -17.17
CA CYS A 162 -15.38 -3.20 -17.75
C CYS A 162 -14.68 -3.91 -18.93
N ASP A 163 -14.41 -3.17 -20.01
CA ASP A 163 -13.67 -3.67 -21.20
C ASP A 163 -12.22 -4.07 -20.92
N ALA A 164 -11.80 -3.98 -19.66
CA ALA A 164 -10.48 -4.37 -19.15
C ALA A 164 -9.29 -3.78 -19.94
N PRO A 165 -9.18 -2.45 -20.08
CA PRO A 165 -8.06 -1.84 -20.79
C PRO A 165 -6.70 -2.15 -20.12
N CYS A 166 -6.71 -2.42 -18.81
CA CYS A 166 -5.53 -2.91 -18.08
C CYS A 166 -4.96 -4.23 -18.66
N GLU A 167 -5.83 -5.10 -19.21
CA GLU A 167 -5.44 -6.35 -19.85
C GLU A 167 -5.12 -6.14 -21.33
N SER A 168 -6.04 -5.51 -22.09
CA SER A 168 -5.92 -5.35 -23.53
C SER A 168 -4.72 -4.50 -23.96
N LYS A 169 -4.27 -3.58 -23.12
CA LYS A 169 -3.11 -2.73 -23.35
C LYS A 169 -1.84 -3.21 -22.63
N CYS A 170 -1.91 -4.35 -21.94
CA CYS A 170 -0.74 -4.89 -21.27
C CYS A 170 0.39 -5.20 -22.27
N PRO A 171 1.60 -4.60 -22.15
CA PRO A 171 2.68 -4.81 -23.11
C PRO A 171 3.17 -6.26 -23.14
N MET A 172 2.94 -7.03 -22.08
CA MET A 172 3.31 -8.43 -21.99
C MET A 172 2.14 -9.38 -22.31
N GLY A 173 0.95 -8.86 -22.60
CA GLY A 173 -0.24 -9.68 -22.85
C GLY A 173 -0.62 -10.55 -21.64
N CYS A 174 -0.41 -10.06 -20.43
CA CYS A 174 -0.80 -10.78 -19.21
C CYS A 174 -2.32 -10.90 -19.15
N LYS A 175 -2.81 -12.10 -18.93
CA LYS A 175 -4.21 -12.29 -18.54
C LYS A 175 -4.41 -11.87 -17.10
N MET A 176 -5.50 -11.18 -16.83
CA MET A 176 -5.79 -10.59 -15.53
C MET A 176 -7.21 -10.94 -15.12
N ASP A 177 -7.33 -11.69 -14.04
CA ASP A 177 -8.61 -12.00 -13.41
C ASP A 177 -8.45 -12.00 -11.89
N PHE A 178 -8.40 -10.80 -11.31
CA PHE A 178 -8.24 -10.55 -9.88
C PHE A 178 -7.00 -11.27 -9.29
N ASP A 179 -7.17 -12.45 -8.70
CA ASP A 179 -6.06 -13.20 -8.10
C ASP A 179 -5.25 -13.99 -9.13
N LEU A 180 -5.78 -14.14 -10.35
CA LEU A 180 -5.19 -14.95 -11.43
C LEU A 180 -4.51 -14.03 -12.45
N VAL A 181 -3.35 -13.50 -12.11
CA VAL A 181 -2.50 -12.76 -13.06
C VAL A 181 -1.33 -13.63 -13.47
N ASP A 182 -0.99 -13.60 -14.76
CA ASP A 182 0.20 -14.27 -15.30
C ASP A 182 1.47 -13.57 -14.79
N TRP A 183 1.84 -13.90 -13.55
CA TRP A 183 2.96 -13.27 -12.84
C TRP A 183 4.31 -13.53 -13.50
N GLU A 184 4.49 -14.66 -14.18
CA GLU A 184 5.75 -14.96 -14.89
C GLU A 184 5.97 -13.99 -16.03
N LYS A 185 4.94 -13.73 -16.82
CA LYS A 185 5.03 -12.73 -17.89
C LYS A 185 5.22 -11.32 -17.34
N CYS A 186 4.44 -10.94 -16.33
CA CYS A 186 4.54 -9.62 -15.69
C CYS A 186 5.92 -9.42 -15.05
N ALA A 187 6.43 -10.40 -14.32
CA ALA A 187 7.74 -10.37 -13.69
C ALA A 187 8.88 -10.25 -14.69
N ASN A 188 8.81 -10.97 -15.84
CA ASN A 188 9.82 -10.87 -16.88
C ASN A 188 9.96 -9.47 -17.49
N PHE A 189 8.90 -8.64 -17.44
CA PHE A 189 9.00 -7.24 -17.82
C PHE A 189 9.64 -6.38 -16.73
N VAL A 190 9.37 -6.71 -15.45
CA VAL A 190 9.85 -5.95 -14.30
C VAL A 190 11.27 -6.38 -13.89
N ASP A 191 11.62 -7.65 -14.08
CA ASP A 191 12.92 -8.23 -13.69
C ASP A 191 14.07 -7.96 -14.70
N VAL A 192 13.84 -7.15 -15.73
CA VAL A 192 14.95 -6.67 -16.54
C VAL A 192 15.89 -5.87 -15.64
N PRO A 193 17.17 -6.26 -15.45
CA PRO A 193 18.07 -5.61 -14.52
C PRO A 193 18.24 -4.10 -14.74
N GLU A 194 17.96 -3.63 -15.94
CA GLU A 194 17.95 -2.22 -16.31
C GLU A 194 16.71 -1.48 -15.82
N ALA A 195 15.57 -2.17 -15.63
CA ALA A 195 14.35 -1.57 -15.06
C ALA A 195 14.52 -1.15 -13.61
N PHE A 196 15.43 -1.77 -12.87
CA PHE A 196 15.76 -1.35 -11.50
C PHE A 196 16.73 -0.16 -11.42
N LYS A 197 17.41 0.18 -12.51
CA LYS A 197 18.34 1.32 -12.54
C LYS A 197 17.62 2.66 -12.69
N ASN A 198 16.42 2.66 -13.27
CA ASN A 198 15.57 3.84 -13.41
C ASN A 198 14.17 3.50 -12.89
N LEU A 199 13.77 4.09 -11.78
CA LEU A 199 12.43 3.95 -11.20
C LEU A 199 11.30 4.36 -12.18
N ASP A 200 11.64 5.11 -13.22
CA ASP A 200 10.76 5.52 -14.32
C ASP A 200 10.40 4.35 -15.28
N THR A 201 11.06 3.20 -15.14
CA THR A 201 10.83 2.04 -16.02
C THR A 201 9.94 0.95 -15.42
N ILE A 202 9.44 1.12 -14.20
CA ILE A 202 8.46 0.19 -13.63
C ILE A 202 7.17 0.30 -14.43
N CYS A 203 6.72 -0.82 -15.00
CA CYS A 203 5.47 -0.87 -15.76
C CYS A 203 4.29 -0.46 -14.88
N ARG A 204 3.57 0.56 -15.31
CA ARG A 204 2.37 1.11 -14.65
C ARG A 204 1.11 1.03 -15.51
N THR A 205 1.18 0.36 -16.64
CA THR A 205 0.09 0.29 -17.62
C THR A 205 -1.25 -0.07 -16.97
N CYS A 206 -1.27 -1.05 -16.06
CA CYS A 206 -2.51 -1.44 -15.36
C CYS A 206 -3.13 -0.30 -14.54
N GLN A 207 -2.32 0.61 -14.01
CA GLN A 207 -2.75 1.76 -13.20
C GLN A 207 -3.20 2.91 -14.11
N GLU A 208 -2.45 3.19 -15.16
CA GLU A 208 -2.62 4.34 -16.05
C GLU A 208 -3.77 4.14 -17.04
N GLU A 209 -3.97 2.91 -17.50
CA GLU A 209 -5.03 2.58 -18.45
C GLU A 209 -6.38 2.29 -17.78
N CYS A 210 -6.44 2.20 -16.45
CA CYS A 210 -7.68 2.04 -15.74
C CYS A 210 -8.45 3.37 -15.67
N PRO A 211 -9.60 3.52 -16.36
CA PRO A 211 -10.32 4.78 -16.39
C PRO A 211 -10.75 5.26 -15.00
N TYR A 212 -11.19 4.33 -14.15
CA TYR A 212 -11.59 4.64 -12.78
C TYR A 212 -10.43 5.10 -11.89
N SER A 213 -9.25 4.51 -12.08
CA SER A 213 -8.05 4.92 -11.34
C SER A 213 -7.55 6.28 -11.82
N GLU A 214 -7.58 6.53 -13.11
CA GLU A 214 -7.16 7.78 -13.73
C GLU A 214 -8.07 8.96 -13.34
N ASP A 215 -9.38 8.74 -13.28
CA ASP A 215 -10.31 9.78 -12.84
C ASP A 215 -10.09 10.17 -11.37
N LEU A 216 -9.86 9.20 -10.49
CA LEU A 216 -9.50 9.48 -9.11
C LEU A 216 -8.15 10.20 -9.00
N ARG A 217 -7.15 9.80 -9.79
CA ARG A 217 -5.86 10.47 -9.87
C ARG A 217 -5.99 11.93 -10.24
N LYS A 218 -6.75 12.25 -11.29
CA LYS A 218 -7.02 13.62 -11.73
C LYS A 218 -7.70 14.45 -10.64
N ASN A 219 -8.67 13.87 -9.94
CA ASN A 219 -9.36 14.54 -8.85
C ASN A 219 -8.41 14.88 -7.70
N VAL A 220 -7.53 13.94 -7.31
CA VAL A 220 -6.52 14.17 -6.26
C VAL A 220 -5.56 15.28 -6.67
N LEU A 221 -5.07 15.27 -7.91
CA LEU A 221 -4.17 16.31 -8.43
C LEU A 221 -4.84 17.69 -8.50
N ALA A 222 -6.13 17.74 -8.86
CA ALA A 222 -6.90 18.99 -8.88
C ALA A 222 -7.11 19.58 -7.48
N MET A 223 -7.29 18.74 -6.46
CA MET A 223 -7.42 19.20 -5.07
C MET A 223 -6.12 19.70 -4.47
N ASN A 224 -4.98 19.32 -5.03
CA ASN A 224 -3.67 19.78 -4.55
C ASN A 224 -2.79 20.30 -5.70
N PRO A 225 -2.93 21.57 -6.09
CA PRO A 225 -2.17 22.16 -7.21
C PRO A 225 -0.65 22.08 -7.05
N LYS A 226 -0.14 21.91 -5.82
CA LYS A 226 1.30 21.70 -5.56
C LYS A 226 1.82 20.38 -6.16
N TYR A 227 0.95 19.40 -6.35
CA TYR A 227 1.28 18.17 -7.08
C TYR A 227 1.26 18.36 -8.61
N GLY A 228 0.39 19.23 -9.13
CA GLY A 228 0.20 19.43 -10.57
C GLY A 228 1.30 20.24 -11.28
N GLY A 229 2.30 20.74 -10.55
CA GLY A 229 3.35 21.60 -11.11
C GLY A 229 4.52 20.89 -11.80
N ARG A 230 4.52 19.57 -11.84
CA ARG A 230 5.56 18.77 -12.53
C ARG A 230 4.92 17.87 -13.58
N VAL A 231 4.48 18.48 -14.67
CA VAL A 231 4.31 17.75 -15.93
C VAL A 231 5.72 17.39 -16.39
N HIS A 232 6.00 16.11 -16.51
CA HIS A 232 7.25 15.61 -17.07
C HIS A 232 7.50 16.26 -18.44
N GLY A 233 8.57 17.07 -18.54
CA GLY A 233 9.15 17.49 -19.80
C GLY A 233 10.15 16.44 -20.25
#